data_212c0875feb939ca10053245f486d869
#
_entry.id   212c0875feb939ca10053245f486d869
#
_cell.length_a   1.000
_cell.length_b   1.000
_cell.length_c   1.000
_cell.angle_alpha   90.00
_cell.angle_beta   90.00
_cell.angle_gamma   90.00
#
_symmetry.space_group_name_H-M   'P 1'
#
loop_
_entity.id
_entity.type
_entity.pdbx_description
1 polymer ?
#
loop_
_entity_poly.entity_id
_entity_poly.type
_entity_poly.pdbx_seq_one_letter_code
_entity_poly.pdbx_strand_id
1 'polypeptide(L)'
;MDCPDVPSLGAVAACHKACGTKLMYDLCIRIMREGDVNMSPSHTEGATAYAILAAHSAAISFDNTTIAMSDHLSQNSSLSGEQRDAYEGCMDDYAPADSSIDTIEEETLPSCHFAFLADEYTRVITNVEKCRDRLLAPTLVKTPLYPVVLADLNKAVLANMLGKLLGV
;
A
#
# COMPACT_ATOMS: atom_id res chain seq x y z
N MET A 1 20.71 -0.12 -0.53
CA MET A 1 20.81 -1.47 -1.12
C MET A 1 20.54 -1.36 -2.61
N ASP A 2 21.48 -1.74 -3.44
CA ASP A 2 21.35 -1.66 -4.89
C ASP A 2 21.28 -3.07 -5.45
N CYS A 3 20.10 -3.44 -5.94
CA CYS A 3 19.94 -4.68 -6.68
C CYS A 3 20.61 -4.58 -8.06
N PRO A 4 21.20 -5.67 -8.58
CA PRO A 4 21.74 -5.70 -9.94
C PRO A 4 20.65 -5.33 -10.96
N ASP A 5 21.04 -4.60 -12.01
CA ASP A 5 20.19 -4.20 -13.14
C ASP A 5 18.99 -3.29 -12.78
N VAL A 6 18.92 -2.80 -11.56
CA VAL A 6 17.89 -1.83 -11.13
C VAL A 6 18.39 -0.40 -11.37
N PRO A 7 17.54 0.48 -11.96
CA PRO A 7 17.96 1.86 -12.22
C PRO A 7 18.19 2.63 -10.93
N SER A 8 19.20 3.48 -10.92
CA SER A 8 19.46 4.45 -9.87
C SER A 8 18.95 5.81 -10.29
N LEU A 9 18.15 6.47 -9.45
CA LEU A 9 17.53 7.75 -9.75
C LEU A 9 17.22 8.54 -8.47
N GLY A 10 16.98 9.84 -8.62
CA GLY A 10 16.54 10.68 -7.50
C GLY A 10 15.09 10.41 -7.11
N ALA A 11 14.72 10.71 -5.86
CA ALA A 11 13.38 10.45 -5.32
C ALA A 11 12.27 11.16 -6.14
N VAL A 12 12.47 12.43 -6.48
CA VAL A 12 11.49 13.19 -7.30
C VAL A 12 11.34 12.57 -8.69
N ALA A 13 12.46 12.16 -9.31
CA ALA A 13 12.45 11.50 -10.61
C ALA A 13 11.74 10.14 -10.55
N ALA A 14 11.93 9.37 -9.46
CA ALA A 14 11.24 8.10 -9.24
C ALA A 14 9.71 8.31 -9.17
N CYS A 15 9.26 9.27 -8.37
CA CYS A 15 7.84 9.61 -8.28
C CYS A 15 7.27 10.08 -9.62
N HIS A 16 7.99 10.92 -10.35
CA HIS A 16 7.54 11.40 -11.65
C HIS A 16 7.43 10.27 -12.68
N LYS A 17 8.41 9.37 -12.70
CA LYS A 17 8.43 8.24 -13.64
C LYS A 17 7.37 7.19 -13.32
N ALA A 18 7.14 6.92 -12.03
CA ALA A 18 6.20 5.89 -11.58
C ALA A 18 4.73 6.33 -11.68
N CYS A 19 4.44 7.62 -11.43
CA CYS A 19 3.07 8.08 -11.20
C CYS A 19 2.49 8.76 -12.45
N GLY A 20 1.32 8.29 -12.89
CA GLY A 20 0.61 8.83 -14.07
C GLY A 20 -0.40 9.94 -13.73
N THR A 21 -0.68 10.18 -12.44
CA THR A 21 -1.64 11.20 -11.99
C THR A 21 -1.04 12.10 -10.91
N LYS A 22 -1.58 13.31 -10.79
CA LYS A 22 -1.18 14.24 -9.71
C LYS A 22 -1.42 13.65 -8.32
N LEU A 23 -2.53 12.95 -8.13
CA LEU A 23 -2.87 12.30 -6.85
C LEU A 23 -1.77 11.32 -6.43
N MET A 24 -1.35 10.43 -7.32
CA MET A 24 -0.30 9.45 -7.03
C MET A 24 1.07 10.10 -6.87
N TYR A 25 1.39 11.11 -7.68
CA TYR A 25 2.62 11.87 -7.53
C TYR A 25 2.71 12.55 -6.16
N ASP A 26 1.66 13.25 -5.75
CA ASP A 26 1.62 13.93 -4.45
C ASP A 26 1.73 12.93 -3.29
N LEU A 27 1.07 11.78 -3.39
CA LEU A 27 1.21 10.69 -2.42
C LEU A 27 2.65 10.16 -2.36
N CYS A 28 3.25 9.93 -3.52
CA CYS A 28 4.65 9.47 -3.61
C CYS A 28 5.61 10.43 -2.93
N ILE A 29 5.53 11.71 -3.25
CA ILE A 29 6.37 12.76 -2.64
C ILE A 29 6.17 12.81 -1.12
N ARG A 30 4.94 12.70 -0.65
CA ARG A 30 4.64 12.67 0.79
C ARG A 30 5.30 11.48 1.47
N ILE A 31 5.19 10.29 0.91
CA ILE A 31 5.78 9.06 1.47
C ILE A 31 7.31 9.17 1.50
N MET A 32 7.93 9.72 0.44
CA MET A 32 9.38 9.94 0.42
C MET A 32 9.82 10.88 1.56
N ARG A 33 9.08 11.96 1.81
CA ARG A 33 9.36 12.91 2.89
C ARG A 33 9.15 12.31 4.28
N GLU A 34 8.08 11.57 4.47
CA GLU A 34 7.79 10.86 5.73
C GLU A 34 8.86 9.81 6.04
N GLY A 35 9.47 9.21 5.03
CA GLY A 35 10.59 8.28 5.16
C GLY A 35 11.97 8.93 5.23
N ASP A 36 12.05 10.26 5.42
CA ASP A 36 13.31 11.02 5.51
C ASP A 36 14.25 10.84 4.29
N VAL A 37 13.67 10.57 3.11
CA VAL A 37 14.45 10.43 1.88
C VAL A 37 15.07 11.77 1.48
N ASN A 38 16.33 11.72 1.07
CA ASN A 38 17.00 12.91 0.52
C ASN A 38 16.39 13.28 -0.84
N MET A 39 15.68 14.41 -0.86
CA MET A 39 14.96 14.90 -2.05
C MET A 39 15.84 15.74 -3.00
N SER A 40 17.14 15.88 -2.70
CA SER A 40 18.06 16.63 -3.57
C SER A 40 18.16 15.98 -4.95
N PRO A 41 18.12 16.76 -6.05
CA PRO A 41 18.28 16.24 -7.41
C PRO A 41 19.63 15.54 -7.66
N SER A 42 20.66 15.88 -6.88
CA SER A 42 21.99 15.27 -6.99
C SER A 42 22.12 13.95 -6.24
N HIS A 43 21.18 13.62 -5.35
CA HIS A 43 21.17 12.36 -4.61
C HIS A 43 20.37 11.30 -5.38
N THR A 44 21.00 10.16 -5.64
CA THR A 44 20.35 9.03 -6.31
C THR A 44 20.47 7.76 -5.47
N GLU A 45 19.45 6.93 -5.52
CA GLU A 45 19.43 5.61 -4.93
C GLU A 45 18.86 4.59 -5.93
N GLY A 46 19.14 3.32 -5.73
CA GLY A 46 18.50 2.25 -6.49
C GLY A 46 16.98 2.29 -6.29
N ALA A 47 16.21 2.08 -7.36
CA ALA A 47 14.75 2.12 -7.32
C ALA A 47 14.15 1.16 -6.28
N THR A 48 14.87 0.10 -5.92
CA THR A 48 14.48 -0.85 -4.87
C THR A 48 14.27 -0.16 -3.52
N ALA A 49 15.09 0.83 -3.16
CA ALA A 49 14.95 1.57 -1.91
C ALA A 49 13.59 2.29 -1.84
N TYR A 50 13.16 2.91 -2.93
CA TYR A 50 11.85 3.59 -2.99
C TYR A 50 10.68 2.59 -2.97
N ALA A 51 10.84 1.45 -3.64
CA ALA A 51 9.84 0.37 -3.61
C ALA A 51 9.66 -0.20 -2.20
N ILE A 52 10.75 -0.44 -1.46
CA ILE A 52 10.71 -0.90 -0.06
C ILE A 52 9.99 0.13 0.82
N LEU A 53 10.33 1.40 0.69
CA LEU A 53 9.69 2.47 1.48
C LEU A 53 8.18 2.54 1.24
N ALA A 54 7.75 2.42 -0.01
CA ALA A 54 6.33 2.43 -0.34
C ALA A 54 5.60 1.18 0.20
N ALA A 55 6.22 0.00 0.11
CA ALA A 55 5.68 -1.23 0.69
C ALA A 55 5.56 -1.10 2.22
N HIS A 56 6.58 -0.59 2.88
CA HIS A 56 6.58 -0.31 4.32
C HIS A 56 5.44 0.64 4.72
N SER A 57 5.28 1.75 4.00
CA SER A 57 4.18 2.68 4.25
C SER A 57 2.80 2.03 4.11
N ALA A 58 2.62 1.16 3.13
CA ALA A 58 1.38 0.41 2.94
C ALA A 58 1.16 -0.59 4.08
N ALA A 59 2.18 -1.36 4.47
CA ALA A 59 2.11 -2.34 5.55
C ALA A 59 1.68 -1.70 6.87
N ILE A 60 2.31 -0.60 7.29
CA ILE A 60 1.93 0.15 8.49
C ILE A 60 0.48 0.63 8.40
N SER A 61 0.07 1.15 7.24
CA SER A 61 -1.29 1.64 7.04
C SER A 61 -2.33 0.51 7.17
N PHE A 62 -2.04 -0.66 6.62
CA PHE A 62 -2.91 -1.85 6.72
C PHE A 62 -3.04 -2.32 8.16
N ASP A 63 -1.95 -2.41 8.90
CA ASP A 63 -1.97 -2.76 10.32
C ASP A 63 -2.86 -1.81 11.12
N ASN A 64 -2.71 -0.51 10.92
CA ASN A 64 -3.54 0.49 11.59
C ASN A 64 -5.02 0.34 11.24
N THR A 65 -5.34 0.03 9.99
CA THR A 65 -6.71 -0.21 9.53
C THR A 65 -7.30 -1.47 10.16
N THR A 66 -6.52 -2.55 10.20
CA THR A 66 -6.93 -3.81 10.83
C THR A 66 -7.20 -3.64 12.32
N ILE A 67 -6.34 -2.90 13.03
CA ILE A 67 -6.54 -2.56 14.44
C ILE A 67 -7.83 -1.76 14.62
N ALA A 68 -8.07 -0.74 13.79
CA ALA A 68 -9.28 0.07 13.85
C ALA A 68 -10.55 -0.76 13.62
N MET A 69 -10.54 -1.68 12.63
CA MET A 69 -11.66 -2.59 12.39
C MET A 69 -11.92 -3.49 13.59
N SER A 70 -10.88 -4.09 14.15
CA SER A 70 -10.95 -4.95 15.33
C SER A 70 -11.52 -4.20 16.54
N ASP A 71 -11.08 -2.98 16.77
CA ASP A 71 -11.57 -2.12 17.85
C ASP A 71 -13.06 -1.80 17.68
N HIS A 72 -13.48 -1.45 16.47
CA HIS A 72 -14.90 -1.20 16.19
C HIS A 72 -15.76 -2.44 16.44
N LEU A 73 -15.30 -3.62 16.03
CA LEU A 73 -16.02 -4.87 16.21
C LEU A 73 -16.13 -5.29 17.68
N SER A 74 -15.10 -5.03 18.49
CA SER A 74 -15.04 -5.43 19.89
C SER A 74 -15.68 -4.44 20.86
N GLN A 75 -15.61 -3.13 20.57
CA GLN A 75 -16.01 -2.07 21.50
C GLN A 75 -17.35 -1.41 21.16
N ASN A 76 -17.85 -1.58 19.94
CA ASN A 76 -19.05 -0.89 19.47
C ASN A 76 -20.24 -1.86 19.33
N SER A 77 -21.02 -2.00 20.39
CA SER A 77 -22.26 -2.80 20.39
C SER A 77 -23.38 -2.19 19.55
N SER A 78 -23.24 -0.92 19.12
CA SER A 78 -24.24 -0.22 18.29
C SER A 78 -24.06 -0.42 16.78
N LEU A 79 -23.05 -1.19 16.34
CA LEU A 79 -22.92 -1.56 14.94
C LEU A 79 -24.15 -2.32 14.44
N SER A 80 -24.70 -1.92 13.29
CA SER A 80 -25.73 -2.71 12.62
C SER A 80 -25.17 -4.08 12.19
N GLY A 81 -26.06 -5.05 11.92
CA GLY A 81 -25.64 -6.33 11.36
C GLY A 81 -24.88 -6.19 10.05
N GLU A 82 -25.31 -5.26 9.17
CA GLU A 82 -24.65 -4.96 7.90
C GLU A 82 -23.24 -4.41 8.11
N GLN A 83 -23.06 -3.48 9.05
CA GLN A 83 -21.73 -2.92 9.37
C GLN A 83 -20.80 -4.00 9.94
N ARG A 84 -21.29 -4.82 10.83
CA ARG A 84 -20.53 -5.93 11.43
C ARG A 84 -20.07 -6.92 10.37
N ASP A 85 -20.98 -7.37 9.51
CA ASP A 85 -20.65 -8.31 8.43
C ASP A 85 -19.63 -7.74 7.46
N ALA A 86 -19.76 -6.46 7.10
CA ALA A 86 -18.80 -5.79 6.22
C ALA A 86 -17.42 -5.65 6.87
N TYR A 87 -17.34 -5.29 8.14
CA TYR A 87 -16.08 -5.16 8.86
C TYR A 87 -15.37 -6.49 9.06
N GLU A 88 -16.12 -7.54 9.42
CA GLU A 88 -15.58 -8.91 9.51
C GLU A 88 -15.07 -9.39 8.14
N GLY A 89 -15.83 -9.17 7.07
CA GLY A 89 -15.40 -9.46 5.71
C GLY A 89 -14.15 -8.69 5.30
N CYS A 90 -14.04 -7.42 5.67
CA CYS A 90 -12.83 -6.61 5.45
C CYS A 90 -11.62 -7.15 6.21
N MET A 91 -11.79 -7.61 7.44
CA MET A 91 -10.71 -8.28 8.19
C MET A 91 -10.19 -9.51 7.45
N ASP A 92 -11.10 -10.33 6.90
CA ASP A 92 -10.73 -11.50 6.10
C ASP A 92 -10.03 -11.12 4.80
N ASP A 93 -10.43 -10.03 4.16
CA ASP A 93 -9.79 -9.51 2.94
C ASP A 93 -8.39 -8.94 3.22
N TYR A 94 -8.21 -8.25 4.35
CA TYR A 94 -6.92 -7.67 4.73
C TYR A 94 -5.87 -8.70 5.11
N ALA A 95 -6.25 -9.84 5.69
CA ALA A 95 -5.29 -10.86 6.13
C ALA A 95 -4.33 -11.31 4.99
N PRO A 96 -4.79 -11.70 3.79
CA PRO A 96 -3.88 -12.03 2.70
C PRO A 96 -3.16 -10.80 2.11
N ALA A 97 -3.75 -9.60 2.18
CA ALA A 97 -3.09 -8.37 1.77
C ALA A 97 -1.91 -8.03 2.67
N ASP A 98 -2.09 -8.10 3.99
CA ASP A 98 -1.03 -7.93 4.99
C ASP A 98 0.11 -8.92 4.76
N SER A 99 -0.21 -10.21 4.64
CA SER A 99 0.80 -11.24 4.40
C SER A 99 1.60 -10.99 3.12
N SER A 100 0.95 -10.56 2.05
CA SER A 100 1.63 -10.30 0.77
C SER A 100 2.48 -9.03 0.81
N ILE A 101 2.03 -7.95 1.45
CA ILE A 101 2.82 -6.71 1.53
C ILE A 101 4.04 -6.90 2.44
N ASP A 102 3.93 -7.68 3.52
CA ASP A 102 5.04 -8.03 4.37
C ASP A 102 6.08 -8.86 3.61
N THR A 103 5.65 -9.85 2.84
CA THR A 103 6.54 -10.65 1.98
C THR A 103 7.28 -9.75 0.96
N ILE A 104 6.58 -8.80 0.34
CA ILE A 104 7.19 -7.84 -0.59
C ILE A 104 8.29 -7.03 0.12
N GLU A 105 7.96 -6.45 1.27
CA GLU A 105 8.85 -5.56 2.02
C GLU A 105 10.06 -6.28 2.60
N GLU A 106 9.83 -7.42 3.25
CA GLU A 106 10.84 -8.08 4.08
C GLU A 106 11.64 -9.14 3.34
N GLU A 107 11.10 -9.72 2.28
CA GLU A 107 11.73 -10.85 1.58
C GLU A 107 12.00 -10.55 0.11
N THR A 108 10.97 -10.25 -0.68
CA THR A 108 11.07 -10.17 -2.16
C THR A 108 11.97 -9.02 -2.61
N LEU A 109 11.71 -7.80 -2.12
CA LEU A 109 12.49 -6.62 -2.49
C LEU A 109 13.93 -6.69 -1.96
N PRO A 110 14.19 -7.01 -0.67
CA PRO A 110 15.57 -7.10 -0.15
C PRO A 110 16.40 -8.20 -0.78
N SER A 111 15.79 -9.30 -1.23
CA SER A 111 16.51 -10.41 -1.87
C SER A 111 16.87 -10.14 -3.33
N CYS A 112 16.34 -9.08 -3.94
CA CYS A 112 16.50 -8.78 -5.37
C CYS A 112 15.94 -9.87 -6.31
N HIS A 113 14.99 -10.70 -5.84
CA HIS A 113 14.35 -11.75 -6.62
C HIS A 113 12.93 -11.35 -6.97
N PHE A 114 12.72 -10.74 -8.13
CA PHE A 114 11.47 -10.09 -8.50
C PHE A 114 10.51 -10.94 -9.33
N ALA A 115 10.80 -12.24 -9.51
CA ALA A 115 10.02 -13.11 -10.42
C ALA A 115 8.51 -13.15 -10.11
N PHE A 116 8.13 -13.05 -8.83
CA PHE A 116 6.73 -13.10 -8.39
C PHE A 116 6.19 -11.75 -7.87
N LEU A 117 7.00 -10.70 -7.97
CA LEU A 117 6.66 -9.40 -7.39
C LEU A 117 5.36 -8.82 -7.96
N ALA A 118 5.14 -8.90 -9.28
CA ALA A 118 3.92 -8.43 -9.92
C ALA A 118 2.67 -9.16 -9.40
N ASP A 119 2.75 -10.48 -9.21
CA ASP A 119 1.66 -11.29 -8.68
C ASP A 119 1.38 -10.95 -7.21
N GLU A 120 2.41 -10.71 -6.42
CA GLU A 120 2.28 -10.29 -5.02
C GLU A 120 1.57 -8.94 -4.91
N TYR A 121 1.98 -7.93 -5.69
CA TYR A 121 1.27 -6.64 -5.72
C TYR A 121 -0.18 -6.77 -6.18
N THR A 122 -0.45 -7.60 -7.18
CA THR A 122 -1.81 -7.87 -7.64
C THR A 122 -2.66 -8.45 -6.53
N ARG A 123 -2.11 -9.38 -5.75
CA ARG A 123 -2.81 -9.98 -4.60
C ARG A 123 -3.13 -8.94 -3.53
N VAL A 124 -2.18 -8.07 -3.20
CA VAL A 124 -2.40 -6.96 -2.26
C VAL A 124 -3.54 -6.08 -2.72
N ILE A 125 -3.46 -5.56 -3.93
CA ILE A 125 -4.45 -4.63 -4.50
C ILE A 125 -5.83 -5.27 -4.56
N THR A 126 -5.94 -6.48 -5.10
CA THR A 126 -7.21 -7.19 -5.25
C THR A 126 -7.91 -7.41 -3.90
N ASN A 127 -7.17 -7.74 -2.85
CA ASN A 127 -7.77 -7.99 -1.54
C ASN A 127 -8.22 -6.69 -0.86
N VAL A 128 -7.46 -5.60 -0.97
CA VAL A 128 -7.92 -4.29 -0.47
C VAL A 128 -9.14 -3.79 -1.25
N GLU A 129 -9.18 -4.01 -2.56
CA GLU A 129 -10.35 -3.71 -3.40
C GLU A 129 -11.59 -4.49 -2.97
N LYS A 130 -11.46 -5.75 -2.59
CA LYS A 130 -12.59 -6.52 -2.04
C LYS A 130 -13.20 -5.86 -0.82
N CYS A 131 -12.37 -5.42 0.14
CA CYS A 131 -12.87 -4.68 1.29
C CYS A 131 -13.54 -3.37 0.88
N ARG A 132 -12.91 -2.58 0.02
CA ARG A 132 -13.53 -1.36 -0.52
C ARG A 132 -14.91 -1.64 -1.08
N ASP A 133 -15.05 -2.68 -1.89
CA ASP A 133 -16.30 -3.02 -2.56
C ASP A 133 -17.40 -3.43 -1.57
N ARG A 134 -17.04 -4.08 -0.44
CA ARG A 134 -17.97 -4.35 0.66
C ARG A 134 -18.55 -3.06 1.26
N LEU A 135 -17.78 -1.99 1.24
CA LEU A 135 -18.14 -0.69 1.85
C LEU A 135 -18.86 0.27 0.89
N LEU A 136 -19.12 -0.14 -0.35
CA LEU A 136 -19.79 0.72 -1.35
C LEU A 136 -21.30 0.84 -1.13
N ALA A 137 -21.93 0.01 -0.29
CA ALA A 137 -23.35 0.16 0.02
C ALA A 137 -23.64 1.57 0.58
N PRO A 138 -24.77 2.19 0.22
CA PRO A 138 -25.08 3.57 0.63
C PRO A 138 -25.05 3.81 2.13
N THR A 139 -25.35 2.78 2.93
CA THR A 139 -25.30 2.81 4.40
C THR A 139 -23.88 2.71 4.97
N LEU A 140 -22.93 2.17 4.20
CA LEU A 140 -21.57 1.88 4.63
C LEU A 140 -20.54 2.89 4.11
N VAL A 141 -20.78 3.49 2.95
CA VAL A 141 -19.86 4.44 2.32
C VAL A 141 -19.61 5.70 3.17
N LYS A 142 -20.53 6.01 4.07
CA LYS A 142 -20.41 7.14 5.03
C LYS A 142 -19.72 6.77 6.33
N THR A 143 -19.35 5.49 6.53
CA THR A 143 -18.63 5.07 7.73
C THR A 143 -17.19 5.59 7.72
N PRO A 144 -16.56 5.78 8.89
CA PRO A 144 -15.16 6.23 8.97
C PRO A 144 -14.17 5.28 8.29
N LEU A 145 -14.52 4.01 8.14
CA LEU A 145 -13.65 2.99 7.55
C LEU A 145 -13.46 3.19 6.03
N TYR A 146 -14.50 3.64 5.32
CA TYR A 146 -14.43 3.75 3.86
C TYR A 146 -13.27 4.62 3.36
N PRO A 147 -13.08 5.88 3.83
CA PRO A 147 -11.95 6.71 3.39
C PRO A 147 -10.60 6.13 3.80
N VAL A 148 -10.51 5.40 4.90
CA VAL A 148 -9.28 4.74 5.35
C VAL A 148 -8.89 3.62 4.38
N VAL A 149 -9.83 2.79 3.98
CA VAL A 149 -9.61 1.72 2.99
C VAL A 149 -9.22 2.29 1.62
N LEU A 150 -9.83 3.40 1.20
CA LEU A 150 -9.42 4.10 -0.03
C LEU A 150 -7.97 4.60 0.04
N ALA A 151 -7.56 5.14 1.18
CA ALA A 151 -6.18 5.57 1.39
C ALA A 151 -5.20 4.39 1.33
N ASP A 152 -5.56 3.25 1.91
CA ASP A 152 -4.77 2.01 1.85
C ASP A 152 -4.65 1.49 0.41
N LEU A 153 -5.75 1.51 -0.34
CA LEU A 153 -5.74 1.12 -1.76
C LEU A 153 -4.79 2.01 -2.57
N ASN A 154 -4.81 3.31 -2.35
CA ASN A 154 -3.90 4.24 -3.03
C ASN A 154 -2.43 3.94 -2.68
N LYS A 155 -2.12 3.59 -1.43
CA LYS A 155 -0.77 3.18 -1.04
C LYS A 155 -0.34 1.87 -1.69
N ALA A 156 -1.23 0.89 -1.76
CA ALA A 156 -0.98 -0.37 -2.44
C ALA A 156 -0.69 -0.16 -3.94
N VAL A 157 -1.48 0.67 -4.60
CA VAL A 157 -1.30 1.02 -6.01
C VAL A 157 0.04 1.76 -6.22
N LEU A 158 0.38 2.69 -5.35
CA LEU A 158 1.66 3.40 -5.43
C LEU A 158 2.84 2.44 -5.24
N ALA A 159 2.77 1.51 -4.29
CA ALA A 159 3.81 0.51 -4.08
C ALA A 159 4.04 -0.32 -5.36
N ASN A 160 2.96 -0.75 -6.02
CA ASN A 160 3.04 -1.44 -7.31
C ASN A 160 3.67 -0.55 -8.41
N MET A 161 3.29 0.73 -8.48
CA MET A 161 3.86 1.67 -9.46
C MET A 161 5.37 1.83 -9.29
N LEU A 162 5.85 1.95 -8.06
CA LEU A 162 7.28 2.03 -7.77
C LEU A 162 7.97 0.68 -8.01
N GLY A 163 7.30 -0.44 -7.72
CA GLY A 163 7.79 -1.78 -8.04
C GLY A 163 8.06 -1.97 -9.53
N LYS A 164 7.24 -1.39 -10.40
CA LYS A 164 7.43 -1.45 -11.86
C LYS A 164 8.70 -0.77 -12.35
N LEU A 165 9.29 0.13 -11.58
CA LEU A 165 10.60 0.72 -11.90
C LEU A 165 11.73 -0.31 -11.88
N LEU A 166 11.50 -1.47 -11.25
CA LEU A 166 12.47 -2.57 -11.18
C LEU A 166 12.54 -3.42 -12.46
N GLY A 167 11.68 -3.13 -13.44
CA GLY A 167 11.65 -3.84 -14.72
C GLY A 167 10.78 -5.12 -14.73
N VAL A 168 9.84 -5.24 -13.80
CA VAL A 168 8.93 -6.38 -13.64
C VAL A 168 7.49 -6.03 -13.95
#